data_c9f001790932c5f315966a61bc959645
#
_entry.id   c9f001790932c5f315966a61bc959645
#
_cell.length_a   1.000
_cell.length_b   1.000
_cell.length_c   1.000
_cell.angle_alpha   90.00
_cell.angle_beta   90.00
_cell.angle_gamma   90.00
#
_symmetry.space_group_name_H-M   'P 1'
#
loop_
_entity.id
_entity.type
_entity.pdbx_description
1 polymer ?
#
loop_
_entity_poly.entity_id
_entity_poly.type
_entity_poly.pdbx_seq_one_letter_code
_entity_poly.pdbx_strand_id
1 'polypeptide(L)' 'MTYEEMAIMNLLRGSPEDYMARREIARKALKRTIFEENPHWADAPLGALVDQKLIEQNESGHYRVRKSEG' A
#
# COMPACT_ATOMS: atom_id res chain seq x y z
N MET A 1 3.24 -7.81 11.55
CA MET A 1 2.89 -7.33 10.20
C MET A 1 2.86 -8.49 9.24
N THR A 2 1.84 -8.57 8.40
CA THR A 2 1.71 -9.67 7.45
C THR A 2 2.66 -9.48 6.27
N TYR A 3 2.85 -10.55 5.49
CA TYR A 3 3.67 -10.49 4.28
C TYR A 3 3.14 -9.44 3.30
N GLU A 4 1.82 -9.39 3.13
CA GLU A 4 1.17 -8.43 2.23
C GLU A 4 1.38 -7.00 2.71
N GLU A 5 1.27 -6.76 4.01
CA GLU A 5 1.52 -5.44 4.58
C GLU A 5 2.97 -5.01 4.37
N MET A 6 3.90 -5.93 4.58
CA MET A 6 5.32 -5.65 4.35
C MET A 6 5.61 -5.31 2.90
N ALA A 7 5.00 -6.05 1.97
CA ALA A 7 5.18 -5.81 0.54
C ALA A 7 4.69 -4.41 0.16
N ILE A 8 3.54 -4.00 0.69
CA ILE A 8 3.00 -2.67 0.45
C ILE A 8 3.93 -1.60 1.02
N MET A 9 4.40 -1.79 2.26
CA MET A 9 5.31 -0.82 2.88
C MET A 9 6.59 -0.68 2.08
N ASN A 10 7.17 -1.79 1.62
CA ASN A 10 8.41 -1.74 0.83
C ASN A 10 8.19 -0.98 -0.48
N LEU A 11 7.07 -1.21 -1.14
CA LEU A 11 6.74 -0.49 -2.38
C LEU A 11 6.62 1.02 -2.13
N LEU A 12 5.85 1.41 -1.11
CA LEU A 12 5.61 2.81 -0.83
C LEU A 12 6.86 3.55 -0.34
N ARG A 13 7.73 2.86 0.38
CA ARG A 13 9.00 3.44 0.83
C ARG A 13 9.94 3.76 -0.33
N GLY A 14 9.78 3.07 -1.45
CA GLY A 14 10.55 3.36 -2.66
C GLY A 14 10.21 4.70 -3.29
N SER A 15 9.03 5.25 -3.00
CA SER A 15 8.61 6.56 -3.51
C SER A 15 7.86 7.30 -2.40
N PRO A 16 8.56 7.73 -1.33
CA PRO A 16 7.92 8.21 -0.10
C PRO A 16 7.14 9.52 -0.27
N GLU A 17 7.43 10.27 -1.31
CA GLU A 17 6.72 11.53 -1.57
C GLU A 17 5.48 11.36 -2.44
N ASP A 18 5.34 10.21 -3.10
CA ASP A 18 4.30 10.00 -4.09
C ASP A 18 3.12 9.22 -3.53
N TYR A 19 1.92 9.73 -3.78
CA TYR A 19 0.70 8.96 -3.53
C TYR A 19 0.51 7.95 -4.65
N MET A 20 0.10 6.75 -4.30
CA MET A 20 -0.09 5.67 -5.26
C MET A 20 -1.51 5.11 -5.14
N ALA A 21 -2.15 4.89 -6.28
CA ALA A 21 -3.51 4.36 -6.31
C ALA A 21 -3.53 2.91 -5.82
N ARG A 22 -4.65 2.52 -5.18
CA ARG A 22 -4.83 1.17 -4.67
C ARG A 22 -4.55 0.11 -5.74
N ARG A 23 -5.07 0.31 -6.94
CA ARG A 23 -4.87 -0.64 -8.04
C ARG A 23 -3.40 -0.77 -8.43
N GLU A 24 -2.70 0.34 -8.43
CA GLU A 24 -1.27 0.33 -8.76
C GLU A 24 -0.48 -0.41 -7.68
N ILE A 25 -0.83 -0.19 -6.41
CA ILE A 25 -0.21 -0.91 -5.29
C ILE A 25 -0.47 -2.41 -5.43
N ALA A 26 -1.71 -2.79 -5.69
CA ALA A 26 -2.07 -4.20 -5.83
C ALA A 26 -1.31 -4.88 -6.96
N ARG A 27 -1.06 -4.14 -8.04
CA ARG A 27 -0.34 -4.68 -9.20
C ARG A 27 1.17 -4.77 -8.99
N LYS A 28 1.75 -3.84 -8.22
CA LYS A 28 3.20 -3.72 -8.11
C LYS A 28 3.80 -4.32 -6.84
N ALA A 29 3.04 -4.40 -5.76
CA ALA A 29 3.58 -4.82 -4.47
C ALA A 29 3.90 -6.31 -4.41
N LEU A 30 3.15 -7.14 -5.12
CA LEU A 30 3.36 -8.57 -5.20
C LEU A 30 3.47 -9.01 -6.65
N LYS A 31 3.69 -10.31 -6.87
CA LYS A 31 3.78 -10.87 -8.20
C LYS A 31 2.49 -10.58 -8.97
N ARG A 32 2.64 -10.39 -10.28
CA ARG A 32 1.52 -10.08 -11.16
C ARG A 32 0.41 -11.14 -11.09
N THR A 33 0.79 -12.41 -10.92
CA THR A 33 -0.18 -13.50 -10.83
C THR A 33 -1.12 -13.33 -9.64
N ILE A 34 -0.63 -12.79 -8.54
CA ILE A 34 -1.47 -12.51 -7.36
C ILE A 34 -2.54 -11.48 -7.72
N PHE A 35 -2.14 -10.42 -8.39
CA PHE A 35 -3.08 -9.38 -8.83
C PHE A 35 -4.10 -9.95 -9.82
N GLU A 36 -3.67 -10.78 -10.75
CA GLU A 36 -4.56 -11.37 -11.74
C GLU A 36 -5.61 -12.29 -11.11
N GLU A 37 -5.21 -13.04 -10.09
CA GLU A 37 -6.13 -13.93 -9.37
C GLU A 37 -7.07 -13.17 -8.44
N ASN A 38 -6.59 -12.10 -7.81
CA ASN A 38 -7.38 -11.32 -6.87
C ASN A 38 -6.96 -9.85 -6.93
N PRO A 39 -7.55 -9.06 -7.84
CA PRO A 39 -7.19 -7.64 -7.99
C PRO A 39 -7.43 -6.80 -6.74
N HIS A 40 -8.21 -7.30 -5.79
CA HIS A 40 -8.54 -6.59 -4.56
C HIS A 40 -7.77 -7.09 -3.34
N TRP A 41 -6.71 -7.88 -3.55
CA TRP A 41 -5.96 -8.47 -2.44
C TRP A 41 -5.41 -7.41 -1.48
N ALA A 42 -5.10 -6.22 -1.98
CA ALA A 42 -4.48 -5.17 -1.19
C ALA A 42 -5.47 -4.41 -0.30
N ASP A 43 -6.78 -4.56 -0.51
CA ASP A 43 -7.77 -3.75 0.20
C ASP A 43 -7.67 -3.91 1.73
N ALA A 44 -7.65 -5.14 2.22
CA ALA A 44 -7.57 -5.39 3.65
C ALA A 44 -6.23 -4.97 4.26
N PRO A 45 -5.07 -5.33 3.66
CA PRO A 45 -3.79 -4.85 4.16
C PRO A 45 -3.66 -3.33 4.17
N LEU A 46 -4.17 -2.66 3.13
CA LEU A 46 -4.13 -1.19 3.08
C LEU A 46 -4.93 -0.58 4.22
N GLY A 47 -6.13 -1.09 4.48
CA GLY A 47 -6.94 -0.63 5.59
C GLY A 47 -6.25 -0.82 6.93
N ALA A 48 -5.61 -1.97 7.12
CA ALA A 48 -4.86 -2.25 8.35
C ALA A 48 -3.69 -1.29 8.54
N LEU A 49 -2.97 -0.98 7.46
CA LEU A 49 -1.84 -0.05 7.53
C LEU A 49 -2.29 1.38 7.83
N VAL A 50 -3.41 1.81 7.26
CA VAL A 50 -3.98 3.11 7.57
C VAL A 50 -4.39 3.17 9.04
N ASP A 51 -5.04 2.12 9.54
CA ASP A 51 -5.45 2.05 10.94
C ASP A 51 -4.27 2.12 11.89
N GLN A 52 -3.14 1.53 11.50
CA GLN A 52 -1.90 1.57 12.29
C GLN A 52 -1.14 2.88 12.12
N LYS A 53 -1.61 3.76 11.25
CA LYS A 53 -0.99 5.06 10.96
C LYS A 53 0.41 4.92 10.35
N LEU A 54 0.65 3.84 9.65
CA LEU A 54 1.91 3.60 8.94
C LEU A 54 1.89 4.18 7.53
N ILE A 55 0.70 4.30 6.94
CA ILE A 55 0.50 4.96 5.65
C ILE A 55 -0.64 5.95 5.79
N GLU A 56 -0.72 6.88 4.85
CA GLU A 56 -1.80 7.86 4.81
C GLU A 56 -2.50 7.83 3.47
N GLN A 57 -3.78 8.23 3.47
CA GLN A 57 -4.62 8.25 2.29
C GLN A 57 -5.05 9.70 2.02
N ASN A 58 -4.98 10.13 0.76
CA ASN A 58 -5.41 11.47 0.39
C ASN A 58 -6.89 11.48 -0.02
N GLU A 59 -7.39 12.65 -0.41
CA GLU A 59 -8.78 12.82 -0.80
C GLU A 59 -9.18 12.00 -2.02
N SER A 60 -8.22 11.70 -2.89
CA SER A 60 -8.44 10.89 -4.10
C SER A 60 -8.43 9.39 -3.79
N GLY A 61 -8.15 8.99 -2.56
CA GLY A 61 -8.07 7.58 -2.19
C GLY A 61 -6.75 6.94 -2.52
N HIS A 62 -5.71 7.73 -2.79
CA HIS A 62 -4.36 7.24 -3.04
C HIS A 62 -3.57 7.20 -1.73
N TYR A 63 -2.52 6.38 -1.70
CA TYR A 63 -1.78 6.08 -0.47
C TYR A 63 -0.30 6.42 -0.61
N ARG A 64 0.30 6.82 0.49
CA ARG A 64 1.77 6.93 0.59
C ARG A 64 2.19 6.59 2.00
N VAL A 65 3.48 6.27 2.15
CA VAL A 65 4.02 6.01 3.48
C VAL A 65 3.93 7.29 4.31
N ARG A 66 3.52 7.14 5.57
CA ARG A 66 3.44 8.27 6.47
C ARG A 66 4.82 8.61 7.00
N LYS A 67 5.21 9.88 6.89
CA LYS A 67 6.50 10.29 7.42
C LYS A 67 6.46 10.24 8.93
N SER A 68 7.46 9.61 9.49
CA SER A 68 7.66 9.61 10.92
C SER A 68 8.08 11.01 11.36
N GLU A 69 7.37 11.56 12.31
CA GLU A 69 7.77 12.79 12.98
C GLU A 69 8.93 12.41 13.88
N GLY A 70 10.11 12.58 13.38
CA GLY A 70 11.33 12.14 14.05
C GLY A 70 11.58 12.74 15.39
#